data_e9b2c5d8abf8d27a19acdd3ba87cbd74
#
_entry.id   e9b2c5d8abf8d27a19acdd3ba87cbd74
#
_cell.length_a   1.000
_cell.length_b   1.000
_cell.length_c   1.000
_cell.angle_alpha   90.00
_cell.angle_beta   90.00
_cell.angle_gamma   90.00
#
_symmetry.space_group_name_H-M   'P 1'
#
loop_
_entity.id
_entity.type
_entity.pdbx_description
1 polymer ?
#
loop_
_entity_poly.entity_id
_entity_poly.type
_entity_poly.pdbx_seq_one_letter_code
_entity_poly.pdbx_strand_id
1 'polypeptide(L)'
;MDIDICGPSIPLLTGLENSTIHTSAQGWSPVYALPNLSVMSIGFLLPSKSDAVIWRGPKKNGLIKQFLKDVDWGELDYLVVDTPPGTSDEHLSIVQYMKETGIDGAVIVTTPQEVALQDVRKEIDFCRKVGIPILGVVENMSGFVCPSCKNESQIFKPTTGGATKMVEELGLELLGKVPLDPRIGASCDEGKSFLDEYPDSPATGAYLDIVQRESIGTYIIRGVQLKKSRVGCACFRYTRASRRCLGSHVLWLLPITSSSLYPIMTNLYI
;
A
#
# COMPACT_ATOMS: atom_id res chain seq x y z
N MET A 1 1.35 1.08 -6.98
CA MET A 1 2.53 1.91 -7.36
C MET A 1 3.51 1.90 -6.20
N ASP A 2 4.71 1.39 -6.43
CA ASP A 2 5.80 1.31 -5.46
C ASP A 2 6.69 2.56 -5.61
N ILE A 3 6.79 3.36 -4.56
CA ILE A 3 7.66 4.55 -4.50
C ILE A 3 8.81 4.40 -3.48
N ASP A 4 9.01 3.21 -2.91
CA ASP A 4 10.25 2.90 -2.21
C ASP A 4 11.39 2.68 -3.21
N ILE A 5 11.93 3.79 -3.68
CA ILE A 5 12.94 3.80 -4.76
C ILE A 5 14.25 3.12 -4.32
N CYS A 6 14.55 3.11 -3.03
CA CYS A 6 15.80 2.56 -2.52
C CYS A 6 15.72 1.07 -2.18
N GLY A 7 14.53 0.58 -1.82
CA GLY A 7 14.32 -0.80 -1.40
C GLY A 7 13.08 -1.44 -2.05
N PRO A 8 12.97 -1.42 -3.39
CA PRO A 8 11.76 -1.87 -4.07
C PRO A 8 11.54 -3.37 -3.84
N SER A 9 10.54 -3.73 -3.05
CA SER A 9 10.22 -5.13 -2.71
C SER A 9 8.99 -5.67 -3.43
N ILE A 10 8.13 -4.81 -3.95
CA ILE A 10 6.87 -5.22 -4.60
C ILE A 10 7.06 -6.18 -5.77
N PRO A 11 8.08 -6.07 -6.65
CA PRO A 11 8.31 -7.07 -7.69
C PRO A 11 8.55 -8.49 -7.15
N LEU A 12 9.31 -8.63 -6.06
CA LEU A 12 9.51 -9.91 -5.38
C LEU A 12 8.19 -10.43 -4.80
N LEU A 13 7.53 -9.60 -3.99
CA LEU A 13 6.30 -9.95 -3.28
C LEU A 13 5.17 -10.40 -4.23
N THR A 14 5.17 -9.91 -5.47
CA THR A 14 4.16 -10.23 -6.49
C THR A 14 4.62 -11.29 -7.49
N GLY A 15 5.80 -11.88 -7.31
CA GLY A 15 6.36 -12.88 -8.23
C GLY A 15 6.74 -12.32 -9.61
N LEU A 16 6.91 -11.01 -9.73
CA LEU A 16 7.15 -10.30 -11.00
C LEU A 16 8.61 -9.88 -11.21
N GLU A 17 9.54 -10.35 -10.40
CA GLU A 17 10.95 -9.92 -10.42
C GLU A 17 11.65 -10.01 -11.77
N ASN A 18 11.23 -10.92 -12.66
CA ASN A 18 11.84 -11.10 -13.98
C ASN A 18 11.05 -10.39 -15.10
N SER A 19 10.05 -9.61 -14.72
CA SER A 19 9.24 -8.86 -15.68
C SER A 19 9.92 -7.57 -16.08
N THR A 20 9.64 -7.13 -17.30
CA THR A 20 10.18 -5.89 -17.87
C THR A 20 9.04 -4.98 -18.28
N ILE A 21 9.28 -3.67 -18.19
CA ILE A 21 8.33 -2.66 -18.64
C ILE A 21 8.41 -2.51 -20.16
N HIS A 22 7.27 -2.50 -20.81
CA HIS A 22 7.17 -2.18 -22.23
C HIS A 22 6.87 -0.70 -22.40
N THR A 23 7.60 -0.05 -23.31
CA THR A 23 7.37 1.35 -23.68
C THR A 23 6.63 1.40 -25.01
N SER A 24 5.53 2.13 -25.04
CA SER A 24 4.73 2.38 -26.24
C SER A 24 4.63 3.88 -26.53
N ALA A 25 3.98 4.26 -27.61
CA ALA A 25 3.66 5.66 -27.90
C ALA A 25 2.69 6.28 -26.86
N GLN A 26 2.00 5.46 -26.10
CA GLN A 26 1.05 5.88 -25.05
C GLN A 26 1.70 6.04 -23.68
N GLY A 27 2.92 5.51 -23.51
CA GLY A 27 3.66 5.54 -22.25
C GLY A 27 4.24 4.19 -21.86
N TRP A 28 4.54 4.03 -20.60
CA TRP A 28 5.01 2.78 -20.01
C TRP A 28 3.82 1.90 -19.63
N SER A 29 3.85 0.63 -20.02
CA SER A 29 2.83 -0.33 -19.59
C SER A 29 3.19 -0.86 -18.21
N PRO A 30 2.29 -0.78 -17.22
CA PRO A 30 2.52 -1.41 -15.92
C PRO A 30 2.55 -2.93 -16.07
N VAL A 31 3.18 -3.62 -15.13
CA VAL A 31 3.25 -5.09 -15.11
C VAL A 31 2.05 -5.66 -14.37
N TYR A 32 1.37 -6.63 -14.95
CA TYR A 32 0.18 -7.23 -14.36
C TYR A 32 0.55 -8.45 -13.51
N ALA A 33 0.25 -8.39 -12.21
CA ALA A 33 0.30 -9.54 -11.29
C ALA A 33 -0.95 -10.41 -11.43
N LEU A 34 -2.11 -9.78 -11.58
CA LEU A 34 -3.43 -10.39 -11.80
C LEU A 34 -4.16 -9.58 -12.88
N PRO A 35 -5.23 -10.13 -13.49
CA PRO A 35 -6.02 -9.40 -14.49
C PRO A 35 -6.53 -8.02 -14.02
N ASN A 36 -6.74 -7.86 -12.72
CA ASN A 36 -7.22 -6.63 -12.07
C ASN A 36 -6.17 -5.94 -11.19
N LEU A 37 -4.92 -6.44 -11.16
CA LEU A 37 -3.84 -5.88 -10.36
C LEU A 37 -2.61 -5.59 -11.22
N SER A 38 -2.37 -4.31 -11.48
CA SER A 38 -1.16 -3.84 -12.15
C SER A 38 -0.18 -3.22 -11.17
N VAL A 39 1.10 -3.42 -11.42
CA VAL A 39 2.21 -2.99 -10.57
C VAL A 39 3.17 -2.12 -11.37
N MET A 40 3.64 -1.04 -10.73
CA MET A 40 4.75 -0.22 -11.23
C MET A 40 5.74 0.00 -10.11
N SER A 41 6.99 -0.37 -10.35
CA SER A 41 8.11 -0.25 -9.42
C SER A 41 9.39 0.06 -10.18
N ILE A 42 10.34 0.73 -9.51
CA ILE A 42 11.69 0.91 -10.07
C ILE A 42 12.41 -0.44 -10.27
N GLY A 43 12.04 -1.46 -9.50
CA GLY A 43 12.62 -2.80 -9.63
C GLY A 43 12.56 -3.36 -11.04
N PHE A 44 11.55 -2.96 -11.85
CA PHE A 44 11.43 -3.34 -13.26
C PHE A 44 12.36 -2.57 -14.21
N LEU A 45 12.98 -1.49 -13.73
CA LEU A 45 13.87 -0.62 -14.51
C LEU A 45 15.34 -0.82 -14.19
N LEU A 46 15.65 -1.60 -13.14
CA LEU A 46 17.02 -1.87 -12.73
C LEU A 46 17.63 -2.98 -13.59
N PRO A 47 18.89 -2.83 -14.02
CA PRO A 47 19.61 -3.84 -14.80
C PRO A 47 19.84 -5.14 -14.01
N SER A 48 19.97 -5.06 -12.70
CA SER A 48 20.17 -6.18 -11.78
C SER A 48 19.40 -5.97 -10.50
N LYS A 49 18.88 -7.06 -9.93
CA LYS A 49 18.19 -7.08 -8.62
C LYS A 49 19.11 -6.62 -7.46
N SER A 50 20.43 -6.77 -7.63
CA SER A 50 21.44 -6.42 -6.64
C SER A 50 21.96 -4.99 -6.79
N ASP A 51 21.47 -4.24 -7.80
CA ASP A 51 21.95 -2.90 -8.04
C ASP A 51 21.44 -1.94 -6.95
N ALA A 52 22.37 -1.35 -6.22
CA ALA A 52 22.03 -0.34 -5.22
C ALA A 52 21.56 0.95 -5.92
N VAL A 53 20.37 1.39 -5.58
CA VAL A 53 19.83 2.67 -6.06
C VAL A 53 20.38 3.80 -5.21
N ILE A 54 21.50 4.39 -5.65
CA ILE A 54 22.14 5.54 -4.98
C ILE A 54 21.69 6.83 -5.66
N TRP A 55 20.42 7.16 -5.53
CA TRP A 55 19.86 8.36 -6.15
C TRP A 55 19.58 9.43 -5.11
N ARG A 56 19.87 10.69 -5.49
CA ARG A 56 19.51 11.86 -4.69
C ARG A 56 18.05 12.25 -4.93
N GLY A 57 17.48 13.00 -3.98
CA GLY A 57 16.07 13.43 -3.97
C GLY A 57 15.51 13.87 -5.33
N PRO A 58 16.15 14.79 -6.09
CA PRO A 58 15.60 15.25 -7.38
C PRO A 58 15.41 14.14 -8.40
N LYS A 59 16.29 13.11 -8.43
CA LYS A 59 16.15 11.99 -9.36
C LYS A 59 15.01 11.06 -8.94
N LYS A 60 14.87 10.79 -7.63
CA LYS A 60 13.76 10.02 -7.07
C LYS A 60 12.42 10.72 -7.37
N ASN A 61 12.34 12.02 -7.09
CA ASN A 61 11.15 12.83 -7.35
C ASN A 61 10.77 12.83 -8.83
N GLY A 62 11.77 12.91 -9.72
CA GLY A 62 11.58 12.81 -11.16
C GLY A 62 10.93 11.50 -11.58
N LEU A 63 11.36 10.38 -10.99
CA LEU A 63 10.80 9.06 -11.27
C LEU A 63 9.36 8.91 -10.77
N ILE A 64 9.08 9.36 -9.54
CA ILE A 64 7.71 9.36 -9.00
C ILE A 64 6.77 10.15 -9.93
N LYS A 65 7.23 11.30 -10.41
CA LYS A 65 6.48 12.08 -11.39
C LYS A 65 6.24 11.31 -12.70
N GLN A 66 7.24 10.57 -13.17
CA GLN A 66 7.10 9.73 -14.36
C GLN A 66 6.10 8.59 -14.13
N PHE A 67 6.12 7.93 -12.97
CA PHE A 67 5.14 6.89 -12.62
C PHE A 67 3.70 7.41 -12.65
N LEU A 68 3.48 8.64 -12.20
CA LEU A 68 2.15 9.25 -12.24
C LEU A 68 1.74 9.73 -13.63
N LYS A 69 2.69 10.15 -14.47
CA LYS A 69 2.41 10.86 -15.73
C LYS A 69 2.58 9.99 -16.96
N ASP A 70 3.63 9.15 -16.97
CA ASP A 70 4.12 8.49 -18.17
C ASP A 70 3.76 6.98 -18.17
N VAL A 71 3.15 6.46 -17.10
CA VAL A 71 2.58 5.11 -17.04
C VAL A 71 1.14 5.14 -17.56
N ASP A 72 0.84 4.25 -18.50
CA ASP A 72 -0.52 4.03 -18.99
C ASP A 72 -1.27 3.09 -18.04
N TRP A 73 -1.83 3.67 -16.98
CA TRP A 73 -2.57 2.91 -15.96
C TRP A 73 -3.91 2.36 -16.45
N GLY A 74 -4.42 2.85 -17.58
CA GLY A 74 -5.76 2.53 -18.05
C GLY A 74 -6.86 3.05 -17.12
N GLU A 75 -7.96 2.30 -17.02
CA GLU A 75 -9.02 2.61 -16.06
C GLU A 75 -8.70 1.97 -14.71
N LEU A 76 -8.61 2.79 -13.66
CA LEU A 76 -8.36 2.35 -12.30
C LEU A 76 -9.58 2.65 -11.41
N ASP A 77 -9.98 1.70 -10.57
CA ASP A 77 -10.84 1.98 -9.42
C ASP A 77 -10.03 2.53 -8.24
N TYR A 78 -8.83 1.99 -8.00
CA TYR A 78 -7.95 2.37 -6.91
C TYR A 78 -6.50 2.51 -7.40
N LEU A 79 -5.81 3.53 -6.90
CA LEU A 79 -4.36 3.64 -6.95
C LEU A 79 -3.81 3.48 -5.54
N VAL A 80 -3.18 2.35 -5.24
CA VAL A 80 -2.49 2.12 -3.98
C VAL A 80 -1.04 2.52 -4.14
N VAL A 81 -0.57 3.40 -3.26
CA VAL A 81 0.80 3.90 -3.25
C VAL A 81 1.54 3.29 -2.07
N ASP A 82 2.50 2.42 -2.35
CA ASP A 82 3.42 1.84 -1.37
C ASP A 82 4.60 2.79 -1.17
N THR A 83 4.79 3.25 0.07
CA THR A 83 5.79 4.27 0.42
C THR A 83 6.93 3.66 1.21
N PRO A 84 8.15 4.27 1.17
CA PRO A 84 9.23 3.82 2.04
C PRO A 84 8.88 4.03 3.52
N PRO A 85 9.52 3.29 4.44
CA PRO A 85 9.34 3.49 5.88
C PRO A 85 9.84 4.85 6.34
N GLY A 86 9.18 5.41 7.35
CA GLY A 86 9.50 6.72 7.89
C GLY A 86 9.07 7.88 6.99
N THR A 87 9.54 9.08 7.26
CA THR A 87 9.23 10.28 6.47
C THR A 87 10.42 10.65 5.58
N SER A 88 10.19 10.71 4.27
CA SER A 88 11.24 10.94 3.26
C SER A 88 10.79 11.92 2.17
N ASP A 89 11.71 12.28 1.27
CA ASP A 89 11.43 13.15 0.13
C ASP A 89 10.38 12.55 -0.82
N GLU A 90 10.28 11.23 -0.90
CA GLU A 90 9.29 10.52 -1.69
C GLU A 90 7.87 10.84 -1.23
N HIS A 91 7.64 10.90 0.08
CA HIS A 91 6.35 11.28 0.68
C HIS A 91 5.95 12.70 0.32
N LEU A 92 6.90 13.65 0.44
CA LEU A 92 6.64 15.04 0.06
C LEU A 92 6.33 15.18 -1.43
N SER A 93 7.03 14.41 -2.26
CA SER A 93 6.87 14.46 -3.72
C SER A 93 5.50 13.94 -4.15
N ILE A 94 5.05 12.79 -3.63
CA ILE A 94 3.74 12.26 -3.98
C ILE A 94 2.62 13.21 -3.54
N VAL A 95 2.71 13.79 -2.33
CA VAL A 95 1.74 14.79 -1.86
C VAL A 95 1.68 15.99 -2.78
N GLN A 96 2.84 16.51 -3.19
CA GLN A 96 2.90 17.67 -4.09
C GLN A 96 2.31 17.37 -5.46
N TYR A 97 2.63 16.21 -6.03
CA TYR A 97 2.16 15.84 -7.36
C TYR A 97 0.67 15.49 -7.38
N MET A 98 0.14 14.97 -6.29
CA MET A 98 -1.27 14.61 -6.16
C MET A 98 -2.13 15.68 -5.48
N LYS A 99 -1.57 16.86 -5.20
CA LYS A 99 -2.27 17.94 -4.51
C LYS A 99 -3.57 18.36 -5.20
N GLU A 100 -3.59 18.37 -6.53
CA GLU A 100 -4.77 18.78 -7.31
C GLU A 100 -5.81 17.66 -7.44
N THR A 101 -5.37 16.39 -7.50
CA THR A 101 -6.25 15.23 -7.63
C THR A 101 -6.79 14.77 -6.29
N GLY A 102 -6.08 15.07 -5.22
CA GLY A 102 -6.39 14.61 -3.87
C GLY A 102 -5.81 13.22 -3.56
N ILE A 103 -5.75 12.92 -2.26
CA ILE A 103 -5.44 11.61 -1.69
C ILE A 103 -6.57 11.30 -0.74
N ASP A 104 -7.27 10.18 -0.94
CA ASP A 104 -8.46 9.83 -0.15
C ASP A 104 -8.10 9.52 1.30
N GLY A 105 -6.96 8.88 1.53
CA GLY A 105 -6.45 8.66 2.87
C GLY A 105 -5.20 7.80 2.94
N ALA A 106 -4.68 7.69 4.15
CA ALA A 106 -3.53 6.87 4.49
C ALA A 106 -3.91 5.77 5.48
N VAL A 107 -3.49 4.54 5.20
CA VAL A 107 -3.47 3.43 6.15
C VAL A 107 -2.06 3.31 6.70
N ILE A 108 -1.93 3.39 8.00
CA ILE A 108 -0.62 3.35 8.67
C ILE A 108 -0.41 1.96 9.25
N VAL A 109 0.74 1.34 8.94
CA VAL A 109 1.07 0.00 9.41
C VAL A 109 2.20 0.07 10.41
N THR A 110 2.02 -0.55 11.58
CA THR A 110 3.00 -0.59 12.67
C THR A 110 3.20 -1.99 13.21
N THR A 111 4.15 -2.16 14.12
CA THR A 111 4.29 -3.36 14.96
C THR A 111 4.11 -2.99 16.44
N PRO A 112 3.94 -3.95 17.37
CA PRO A 112 3.71 -3.63 18.78
C PRO A 112 4.90 -2.97 19.50
N GLN A 113 6.10 -2.98 18.90
CA GLN A 113 7.32 -2.48 19.53
C GLN A 113 7.40 -0.96 19.54
N GLU A 114 7.89 -0.38 20.63
CA GLU A 114 7.98 1.07 20.81
C GLU A 114 8.84 1.75 19.74
N VAL A 115 9.93 1.12 19.27
CA VAL A 115 10.77 1.68 18.20
C VAL A 115 9.97 1.93 16.93
N ALA A 116 9.06 1.02 16.58
CA ALA A 116 8.17 1.16 15.45
C ALA A 116 7.10 2.25 15.69
N LEU A 117 6.50 2.25 16.90
CA LEU A 117 5.50 3.25 17.28
C LEU A 117 6.05 4.68 17.27
N GLN A 118 7.34 4.88 17.62
CA GLN A 118 7.97 6.19 17.54
C GLN A 118 8.05 6.72 16.11
N ASP A 119 8.39 5.87 15.15
CA ASP A 119 8.46 6.29 13.74
C ASP A 119 7.06 6.54 13.17
N VAL A 120 6.10 5.69 13.50
CA VAL A 120 4.69 5.87 13.10
C VAL A 120 4.08 7.16 13.67
N ARG A 121 4.43 7.57 14.90
CA ARG A 121 4.00 8.87 15.43
C ARG A 121 4.47 10.04 14.56
N LYS A 122 5.68 9.95 13.97
CA LYS A 122 6.19 10.96 13.02
C LYS A 122 5.43 10.94 11.71
N GLU A 123 5.09 9.74 11.20
CA GLU A 123 4.27 9.60 9.98
C GLU A 123 2.86 10.15 10.17
N ILE A 124 2.23 9.89 11.33
CA ILE A 124 0.94 10.47 11.70
C ILE A 124 1.00 12.01 11.75
N ASP A 125 2.05 12.56 12.37
CA ASP A 125 2.26 14.01 12.41
C ASP A 125 2.48 14.59 11.01
N PHE A 126 3.23 13.89 10.17
CA PHE A 126 3.42 14.25 8.77
C PHE A 126 2.08 14.30 8.03
N CYS A 127 1.27 13.25 8.08
CA CYS A 127 -0.05 13.22 7.42
C CYS A 127 -0.93 14.39 7.87
N ARG A 128 -0.94 14.71 9.16
CA ARG A 128 -1.68 15.84 9.71
C ARG A 128 -1.18 17.18 9.17
N LYS A 129 0.14 17.38 9.09
CA LYS A 129 0.75 18.59 8.58
C LYS A 129 0.50 18.83 7.09
N VAL A 130 0.46 17.76 6.30
CA VAL A 130 0.21 17.87 4.85
C VAL A 130 -1.26 17.75 4.49
N GLY A 131 -2.14 17.50 5.48
CA GLY A 131 -3.59 17.47 5.29
C GLY A 131 -4.12 16.17 4.66
N ILE A 132 -3.43 15.03 4.85
CA ILE A 132 -3.90 13.73 4.38
C ILE A 132 -4.77 13.11 5.48
N PRO A 133 -6.01 12.68 5.16
CA PRO A 133 -6.83 11.92 6.09
C PRO A 133 -6.15 10.60 6.48
N ILE A 134 -6.17 10.27 7.78
CA ILE A 134 -5.69 8.97 8.25
C ILE A 134 -6.91 8.08 8.42
N LEU A 135 -7.01 7.02 7.62
CA LEU A 135 -8.12 6.06 7.67
C LEU A 135 -8.04 5.20 8.92
N GLY A 136 -6.83 4.91 9.37
CA GLY A 136 -6.57 4.21 10.62
C GLY A 136 -5.20 3.54 10.63
N VAL A 137 -4.98 2.75 11.68
CA VAL A 137 -3.71 2.07 11.96
C VAL A 137 -3.92 0.57 11.97
N VAL A 138 -2.99 -0.18 11.37
CA VAL A 138 -2.91 -1.64 11.42
C VAL A 138 -1.72 -2.05 12.27
N GLU A 139 -1.92 -2.87 13.29
CA GLU A 139 -0.84 -3.46 14.07
C GLU A 139 -0.47 -4.83 13.48
N ASN A 140 0.61 -4.89 12.74
CA ASN A 140 1.16 -6.12 12.18
C ASN A 140 2.07 -6.86 13.20
N MET A 141 2.29 -8.16 13.01
CA MET A 141 3.06 -9.01 13.92
C MET A 141 2.52 -8.97 15.36
N SER A 142 1.22 -8.81 15.51
CA SER A 142 0.52 -8.66 16.78
C SER A 142 0.13 -10.00 17.37
N GLY A 143 1.02 -10.59 18.14
CA GLY A 143 0.84 -11.93 18.69
C GLY A 143 1.19 -13.03 17.69
N PHE A 144 1.10 -14.26 18.15
CA PHE A 144 1.31 -15.49 17.36
C PHE A 144 0.26 -16.52 17.74
N VAL A 145 -0.44 -17.05 16.77
CA VAL A 145 -1.40 -18.13 16.95
C VAL A 145 -0.76 -19.43 16.50
N CYS A 146 -0.56 -20.36 17.44
CA CYS A 146 0.02 -21.67 17.13
C CYS A 146 -0.88 -22.44 16.14
N PRO A 147 -0.39 -22.86 14.97
CA PRO A 147 -1.21 -23.59 14.00
C PRO A 147 -1.71 -24.94 14.52
N SER A 148 -0.98 -25.57 15.45
CA SER A 148 -1.31 -26.89 16.00
C SER A 148 -2.29 -26.81 17.17
N CYS A 149 -1.98 -26.04 18.21
CA CYS A 149 -2.79 -25.99 19.43
C CYS A 149 -3.72 -24.78 19.54
N LYS A 150 -3.65 -23.85 18.57
CA LYS A 150 -4.44 -22.61 18.52
C LYS A 150 -4.24 -21.66 19.71
N ASN A 151 -3.25 -21.93 20.58
CA ASN A 151 -2.91 -21.02 21.66
C ASN A 151 -2.25 -19.76 21.14
N GLU A 152 -2.65 -18.63 21.70
CA GLU A 152 -2.06 -17.33 21.40
C GLU A 152 -0.85 -17.07 22.30
N SER A 153 0.19 -16.47 21.74
CA SER A 153 1.40 -16.06 22.42
C SER A 153 1.81 -14.67 21.98
N GLN A 154 2.37 -13.88 22.89
CA GLN A 154 2.92 -12.58 22.57
C GLN A 154 4.42 -12.70 22.34
N ILE A 155 4.83 -12.79 21.06
CA ILE A 155 6.25 -12.81 20.68
C ILE A 155 6.86 -11.42 20.90
N PHE A 156 6.22 -10.39 20.36
CA PHE A 156 6.60 -9.00 20.57
C PHE A 156 5.65 -8.36 21.58
N LYS A 157 6.06 -8.33 22.85
CA LYS A 157 5.22 -7.72 23.90
C LYS A 157 5.09 -6.21 23.67
N PRO A 158 3.87 -5.68 23.68
CA PRO A 158 3.62 -4.23 23.63
C PRO A 158 3.96 -3.58 24.98
N THR A 159 5.23 -3.29 25.24
CA THR A 159 5.69 -2.77 26.54
C THR A 159 5.05 -1.44 26.94
N THR A 160 4.63 -0.65 25.96
CA THR A 160 4.00 0.66 26.14
C THR A 160 2.50 0.65 25.79
N GLY A 161 1.91 -0.53 25.56
CA GLY A 161 0.51 -0.70 25.20
C GLY A 161 0.25 -0.89 23.69
N GLY A 162 1.30 -0.88 22.87
CA GLY A 162 1.23 -1.15 21.42
C GLY A 162 0.44 -0.08 20.65
N ALA A 163 -0.01 -0.44 19.45
CA ALA A 163 -0.79 0.47 18.61
C ALA A 163 -2.14 0.82 19.27
N THR A 164 -2.74 -0.06 20.05
CA THR A 164 -4.03 0.20 20.71
C THR A 164 -3.96 1.47 21.56
N LYS A 165 -2.98 1.55 22.45
CA LYS A 165 -2.82 2.73 23.30
C LYS A 165 -2.42 3.96 22.49
N MET A 166 -1.58 3.80 21.48
CA MET A 166 -1.16 4.92 20.63
C MET A 166 -2.34 5.54 19.88
N VAL A 167 -3.24 4.73 19.30
CA VAL A 167 -4.41 5.27 18.58
C VAL A 167 -5.40 5.94 19.51
N GLU A 168 -5.60 5.42 20.72
CA GLU A 168 -6.41 6.06 21.76
C GLU A 168 -5.86 7.45 22.13
N GLU A 169 -4.54 7.56 22.38
CA GLU A 169 -3.86 8.82 22.68
C GLU A 169 -3.97 9.84 21.55
N LEU A 170 -3.95 9.38 20.29
CA LEU A 170 -3.94 10.24 19.11
C LEU A 170 -5.33 10.48 18.50
N GLY A 171 -6.38 9.84 19.05
CA GLY A 171 -7.74 9.93 18.54
C GLY A 171 -7.90 9.34 17.13
N LEU A 172 -7.24 8.21 16.86
CA LEU A 172 -7.28 7.49 15.60
C LEU A 172 -8.02 6.15 15.75
N GLU A 173 -8.39 5.54 14.64
CA GLU A 173 -8.99 4.21 14.60
C GLU A 173 -7.91 3.12 14.48
N LEU A 174 -8.06 2.03 15.25
CA LEU A 174 -7.32 0.78 15.03
C LEU A 174 -8.12 -0.10 14.08
N LEU A 175 -7.65 -0.21 12.84
CA LEU A 175 -8.31 -1.01 11.80
C LEU A 175 -8.26 -2.50 12.10
N GLY A 176 -7.15 -2.98 12.66
CA GLY A 176 -7.03 -4.38 13.04
C GLY A 176 -5.64 -4.74 13.52
N LYS A 177 -5.52 -6.00 13.95
CA LYS A 177 -4.27 -6.62 14.38
C LYS A 177 -4.05 -7.88 13.58
N VAL A 178 -2.90 -7.97 12.91
CA VAL A 178 -2.52 -9.12 12.12
C VAL A 178 -1.53 -9.96 12.93
N PRO A 179 -1.83 -11.22 13.25
CA PRO A 179 -0.92 -12.07 13.98
C PRO A 179 0.32 -12.43 13.14
N LEU A 180 1.43 -12.68 13.82
CA LEU A 180 2.62 -13.23 13.18
C LEU A 180 2.30 -14.64 12.65
N ASP A 181 2.51 -14.83 11.36
CA ASP A 181 2.44 -16.13 10.70
C ASP A 181 3.67 -16.30 9.80
N PRO A 182 4.59 -17.26 10.09
CA PRO A 182 5.80 -17.46 9.30
C PRO A 182 5.53 -17.77 7.82
N ARG A 183 4.34 -18.29 7.52
CA ARG A 183 3.93 -18.63 6.14
C ARG A 183 3.73 -17.37 5.29
N ILE A 184 3.41 -16.23 5.91
CA ILE A 184 3.34 -14.94 5.20
C ILE A 184 4.68 -14.63 4.56
N GLY A 185 5.79 -14.74 5.33
CA GLY A 185 7.14 -14.52 4.80
C GLY A 185 7.48 -15.48 3.67
N ALA A 186 7.17 -16.77 3.83
CA ALA A 186 7.42 -17.77 2.80
C ALA A 186 6.64 -17.48 1.50
N SER A 187 5.34 -17.17 1.59
CA SER A 187 4.54 -16.78 0.42
C SER A 187 5.06 -15.52 -0.25
N CYS A 188 5.51 -14.52 0.54
CA CYS A 188 6.13 -13.30 0.02
C CYS A 188 7.42 -13.60 -0.75
N ASP A 189 8.29 -14.47 -0.21
CA ASP A 189 9.56 -14.85 -0.86
C ASP A 189 9.33 -15.64 -2.15
N GLU A 190 8.21 -16.39 -2.22
CA GLU A 190 7.81 -17.13 -3.41
C GLU A 190 6.96 -16.29 -4.38
N GLY A 191 6.61 -15.06 -4.03
CA GLY A 191 5.75 -14.20 -4.84
C GLY A 191 4.33 -14.74 -5.03
N LYS A 192 3.79 -15.41 -3.99
CA LYS A 192 2.46 -16.02 -3.99
C LYS A 192 1.52 -15.30 -3.04
N SER A 193 0.22 -15.38 -3.33
CA SER A 193 -0.81 -14.85 -2.44
C SER A 193 -0.96 -15.74 -1.19
N PHE A 194 -0.59 -15.20 -0.03
CA PHE A 194 -0.79 -15.88 1.26
C PHE A 194 -2.27 -16.18 1.53
N LEU A 195 -3.16 -15.30 1.11
CA LEU A 195 -4.59 -15.43 1.38
C LEU A 195 -5.21 -16.58 0.59
N ASP A 196 -4.74 -16.79 -0.65
CA ASP A 196 -5.19 -17.89 -1.50
C ASP A 196 -4.62 -19.23 -1.02
N GLU A 197 -3.34 -19.22 -0.58
CA GLU A 197 -2.68 -20.45 -0.09
C GLU A 197 -3.17 -20.88 1.29
N TYR A 198 -3.53 -19.91 2.14
CA TYR A 198 -3.90 -20.17 3.55
C TYR A 198 -5.21 -19.46 3.94
N PRO A 199 -6.34 -19.77 3.28
CA PRO A 199 -7.62 -19.08 3.51
C PRO A 199 -8.14 -19.22 4.95
N ASP A 200 -7.81 -20.33 5.62
CA ASP A 200 -8.24 -20.60 6.99
C ASP A 200 -7.27 -20.05 8.06
N SER A 201 -6.24 -19.30 7.67
CA SER A 201 -5.31 -18.71 8.62
C SER A 201 -5.97 -17.59 9.42
N PRO A 202 -5.72 -17.48 10.74
CA PRO A 202 -6.14 -16.30 11.52
C PRO A 202 -5.63 -14.97 10.95
N ALA A 203 -4.45 -14.97 10.31
CA ALA A 203 -3.93 -13.79 9.64
C ALA A 203 -4.77 -13.42 8.42
N THR A 204 -5.21 -14.40 7.62
CA THR A 204 -6.12 -14.18 6.49
C THR A 204 -7.43 -13.55 6.96
N GLY A 205 -8.05 -14.10 8.01
CA GLY A 205 -9.25 -13.50 8.61
C GLY A 205 -9.02 -12.05 9.03
N ALA A 206 -7.90 -11.77 9.70
CA ALA A 206 -7.56 -10.41 10.14
C ALA A 206 -7.42 -9.42 8.97
N TYR A 207 -6.79 -9.83 7.86
CA TYR A 207 -6.70 -8.98 6.66
C TYR A 207 -8.07 -8.71 6.05
N LEU A 208 -8.92 -9.72 5.92
CA LEU A 208 -10.28 -9.55 5.40
C LEU A 208 -11.13 -8.61 6.28
N ASP A 209 -11.03 -8.76 7.60
CA ASP A 209 -11.72 -7.89 8.55
C ASP A 209 -11.25 -6.43 8.43
N ILE A 210 -9.94 -6.19 8.23
CA ILE A 210 -9.39 -4.85 8.03
C ILE A 210 -9.98 -4.21 6.77
N VAL A 211 -10.03 -4.95 5.65
CA VAL A 211 -10.54 -4.43 4.38
C VAL A 211 -12.04 -4.13 4.46
N GLN A 212 -12.81 -4.91 5.23
CA GLN A 212 -14.26 -4.74 5.39
C GLN A 212 -14.66 -3.65 6.39
N ARG A 213 -13.71 -3.07 7.14
CA ARG A 213 -14.02 -2.01 8.10
C ARG A 213 -14.66 -0.79 7.44
N GLU A 214 -15.60 -0.15 8.15
CA GLU A 214 -16.38 0.98 7.64
C GLU A 214 -15.52 2.15 7.15
N SER A 215 -14.40 2.42 7.83
CA SER A 215 -13.46 3.47 7.43
C SER A 215 -12.86 3.23 6.04
N ILE A 216 -12.38 2.02 5.76
CA ILE A 216 -11.90 1.63 4.42
C ILE A 216 -13.07 1.32 3.50
N GLY A 217 -14.06 0.56 3.96
CA GLY A 217 -15.24 0.15 3.21
C GLY A 217 -16.08 1.32 2.70
N THR A 218 -16.20 2.41 3.46
CA THR A 218 -16.94 3.61 3.04
C THR A 218 -16.28 4.29 1.83
N TYR A 219 -14.96 4.35 1.79
CA TYR A 219 -14.22 4.88 0.63
C TYR A 219 -14.34 3.96 -0.57
N ILE A 220 -14.26 2.64 -0.37
CA ILE A 220 -14.47 1.62 -1.40
C ILE A 220 -15.90 1.67 -1.97
N ILE A 221 -16.93 1.72 -1.10
CA ILE A 221 -18.35 1.73 -1.51
C ILE A 221 -18.72 3.04 -2.20
N ARG A 222 -18.20 4.19 -1.79
CA ARG A 222 -18.47 5.46 -2.48
C ARG A 222 -18.02 5.45 -3.94
N GLY A 223 -16.89 4.81 -4.24
CA GLY A 223 -16.42 4.61 -5.61
C GLY A 223 -17.41 3.77 -6.45
N VAL A 224 -17.94 2.69 -5.90
CA VAL A 224 -18.91 1.80 -6.57
C VAL A 224 -20.28 2.45 -6.76
N GLN A 225 -20.75 3.25 -5.80
CA GLN A 225 -22.06 3.93 -5.92
C GLN A 225 -22.06 5.05 -6.97
N LEU A 226 -20.96 5.74 -7.18
CA LEU A 226 -20.86 6.76 -8.23
C LEU A 226 -20.90 6.18 -9.65
N LYS A 227 -20.51 4.92 -9.85
CA LYS A 227 -20.62 4.22 -11.13
C LYS A 227 -22.06 3.77 -11.46
N LYS A 228 -22.91 3.50 -10.46
CA LYS A 228 -24.31 3.03 -10.70
C LYS A 228 -25.27 4.12 -11.17
N SER A 229 -24.93 5.38 -11.09
CA SER A 229 -25.82 6.50 -11.42
C SER A 229 -25.65 7.09 -12.82
N ARG A 230 -24.74 6.59 -13.66
CA ARG A 230 -24.62 7.06 -15.04
C ARG A 230 -24.33 5.91 -16.01
N VAL A 231 -25.37 5.38 -16.60
CA VAL A 231 -25.31 4.64 -17.86
C VAL A 231 -24.89 5.64 -18.96
N GLY A 232 -23.71 5.46 -19.50
CA GLY A 232 -23.24 6.26 -20.64
C GLY A 232 -21.75 5.99 -20.87
N CYS A 233 -21.45 5.20 -21.89
CA CYS A 233 -20.10 4.98 -22.41
C CYS A 233 -19.32 6.28 -22.56
N ALA A 234 -18.16 6.36 -21.90
CA ALA A 234 -17.11 7.27 -22.33
C ALA A 234 -15.75 6.64 -22.00
N CYS A 235 -15.08 6.20 -23.03
CA CYS A 235 -13.64 5.88 -22.99
C CYS A 235 -12.87 7.10 -22.49
N PHE A 236 -12.18 6.99 -21.38
CA PHE A 236 -11.28 8.04 -20.93
C PHE A 236 -9.84 7.68 -21.27
N ARG A 237 -9.34 8.29 -22.31
CA ARG A 237 -7.91 8.46 -22.54
C ARG A 237 -7.46 9.64 -21.67
N TYR A 238 -6.37 9.45 -20.94
CA TYR A 238 -5.67 10.52 -20.25
C TYR A 238 -5.05 11.44 -21.31
N THR A 239 -5.82 12.40 -21.82
CA THR A 239 -5.33 13.48 -22.67
C THR A 239 -5.29 14.77 -21.88
N ARG A 240 -4.28 15.57 -22.15
CA ARG A 240 -3.88 16.84 -21.55
C ARG A 240 -4.99 17.86 -21.20
N ALA A 241 -6.26 17.56 -21.39
CA ALA A 241 -7.34 18.55 -21.40
C ALA A 241 -8.58 18.25 -20.55
N SER A 242 -8.65 17.17 -19.75
CA SER A 242 -9.88 16.93 -18.97
C SER A 242 -9.64 16.83 -17.46
N ARG A 243 -9.65 17.97 -16.79
CA ARG A 243 -9.55 18.19 -15.33
C ARG A 243 -10.78 17.71 -14.55
N ARG A 244 -11.64 16.81 -15.03
CA ARG A 244 -12.95 16.60 -14.38
C ARG A 244 -13.43 15.17 -14.17
N CYS A 245 -12.66 14.12 -14.38
CA CYS A 245 -13.15 12.76 -14.14
C CYS A 245 -12.03 11.80 -13.76
N LEU A 246 -11.41 11.97 -12.60
CA LEU A 246 -10.67 10.91 -11.93
C LEU A 246 -11.56 10.41 -10.80
N GLY A 247 -12.36 9.38 -11.06
CA GLY A 247 -13.06 8.60 -10.05
C GLY A 247 -12.17 7.54 -9.42
N SER A 248 -10.84 7.69 -9.54
CA SER A 248 -9.89 6.78 -8.91
C SER A 248 -9.65 7.21 -7.47
N HIS A 249 -9.80 6.29 -6.54
CA HIS A 249 -9.48 6.50 -5.14
C HIS A 249 -7.99 6.26 -4.92
N VAL A 250 -7.33 7.19 -4.24
CA VAL A 250 -5.91 7.09 -3.92
C VAL A 250 -5.75 6.73 -2.45
N LEU A 251 -5.29 5.54 -2.20
CA LEU A 251 -5.02 5.02 -0.88
C LEU A 251 -3.51 5.00 -0.63
N TRP A 252 -3.08 5.59 0.46
CA TRP A 252 -1.70 5.54 0.91
C TRP A 252 -1.50 4.45 1.95
N LEU A 253 -0.51 3.61 1.71
CA LEU A 253 -0.01 2.65 2.68
C LEU A 253 1.34 3.14 3.19
N LEU A 254 1.44 3.36 4.48
CA LEU A 254 2.65 3.79 5.18
C LEU A 254 3.18 2.60 6.01
N PRO A 255 4.08 1.77 5.46
CA PRO A 255 4.62 0.61 6.17
C PRO A 255 5.86 0.95 6.98
N ILE A 256 6.09 0.17 8.03
CA ILE A 256 7.37 0.14 8.74
C ILE A 256 8.39 -0.73 8.00
N THR A 257 7.91 -1.75 7.28
CA THR A 257 8.72 -2.60 6.41
C THR A 257 7.92 -2.99 5.17
N SER A 258 8.56 -3.06 4.03
CA SER A 258 7.94 -3.43 2.74
C SER A 258 7.25 -4.79 2.75
N SER A 259 7.72 -5.75 3.57
CA SER A 259 7.13 -7.09 3.70
C SER A 259 5.76 -7.13 4.40
N SER A 260 5.28 -6.00 4.94
CA SER A 260 4.02 -5.95 5.69
C SER A 260 2.78 -5.77 4.82
N LEU A 261 2.92 -5.48 3.53
CA LEU A 261 1.84 -4.93 2.70
C LEU A 261 1.20 -5.89 1.72
N TYR A 262 1.92 -6.92 1.30
CA TYR A 262 1.43 -7.80 0.21
C TYR A 262 0.02 -8.36 0.46
N PRO A 263 -0.31 -8.89 1.63
CA PRO A 263 -1.66 -9.38 1.89
C PRO A 263 -2.72 -8.28 1.92
N ILE A 264 -2.37 -7.05 2.30
CA ILE A 264 -3.31 -5.92 2.29
C ILE A 264 -3.56 -5.47 0.85
N MET A 265 -2.52 -5.41 0.02
CA MET A 265 -2.65 -4.99 -1.38
C MET A 265 -3.48 -5.97 -2.21
N THR A 266 -3.29 -7.29 -2.08
CA THR A 266 -4.05 -8.28 -2.85
C THR A 266 -5.54 -8.29 -2.53
N ASN A 267 -5.96 -7.85 -1.33
CA ASN A 267 -7.37 -7.80 -0.94
C ASN A 267 -8.08 -6.48 -1.22
N LEU A 268 -7.35 -5.40 -1.41
CA LEU A 268 -7.96 -4.13 -1.83
C LEU A 268 -8.45 -4.16 -3.29
N TYR A 269 -8.13 -5.22 -4.04
CA TYR A 269 -8.47 -5.40 -5.45
C TYR A 269 -9.52 -6.49 -5.73
N ILE A 270 -10.08 -7.14 -4.69
CA ILE A 270 -11.26 -7.99 -4.80
C ILE A 270 -12.50 -7.13 -4.55
#